data_0c4106e4b71f523a97ddbcb803915bfa
#
_entry.id   0c4106e4b71f523a97ddbcb803915bfa
#
_cell.length_a   1.000
_cell.length_b   1.000
_cell.length_c   1.000
_cell.angle_alpha   90.00
_cell.angle_beta   90.00
_cell.angle_gamma   90.00
#
_symmetry.space_group_name_H-M   'P 1'
#
loop_
_entity.id
_entity.type
_entity.pdbx_description
1 polymer ?
#
loop_
_entity_poly.entity_id
_entity_poly.type
_entity_poly.pdbx_seq_one_letter_code
_entity_poly.pdbx_strand_id
1 'polypeptide(L)'
;PLRDVEPQDIASPADLARLPVLRKSELSEAQGKRRPFGGYTTRRPTEFDHIFQSPGPIYEPGRVDGDWWRLGRFLHAAGVGHGDIVQNCFGYHLTPAGMMFESAARAVGAAVLPAGTGQTELQVRAAADIGTTAYAGTPDYLKIILDKADELGVQLGFTRAVVGGGALFPSLRQLYADRGIATLQCYATADLGNIAY
;
A
#
# COMPACT_ATOMS: atom_id res chain seq x y z
N PRO A 1 27.31 -1.09 8.30
CA PRO A 1 26.85 -0.25 9.41
C PRO A 1 26.70 -1.03 10.72
N LEU A 2 26.48 -2.37 10.67
CA LEU A 2 26.21 -3.22 11.85
C LEU A 2 27.32 -4.25 12.10
N ARG A 3 28.57 -3.96 11.71
CA ARG A 3 29.68 -4.94 11.83
C ARG A 3 30.02 -5.34 13.27
N ASP A 4 29.72 -4.46 14.21
CA ASP A 4 30.06 -4.61 15.63
C ASP A 4 28.81 -4.92 16.47
N VAL A 5 27.69 -5.33 15.84
CA VAL A 5 26.45 -5.70 16.51
C VAL A 5 26.10 -7.12 16.10
N GLU A 6 26.12 -8.00 17.06
CA GLU A 6 25.68 -9.39 16.86
C GLU A 6 24.16 -9.51 17.11
N PRO A 7 23.44 -10.41 16.42
CA PRO A 7 21.99 -10.55 16.59
C PRO A 7 21.55 -10.79 18.03
N GLN A 8 22.35 -11.53 18.82
CA GLN A 8 22.07 -11.80 20.22
C GLN A 8 22.19 -10.59 21.14
N ASP A 9 22.83 -9.50 20.69
CA ASP A 9 22.92 -8.25 21.44
C ASP A 9 21.62 -7.45 21.47
N ILE A 10 20.64 -7.86 20.63
CA ILE A 10 19.33 -7.23 20.50
C ILE A 10 18.28 -8.19 21.05
N ALA A 11 18.15 -8.23 22.37
CA ALA A 11 17.23 -9.12 23.06
C ALA A 11 15.88 -8.47 23.41
N SER A 12 15.81 -7.14 23.35
CA SER A 12 14.62 -6.37 23.71
C SER A 12 14.43 -5.17 22.79
N PRO A 13 13.21 -4.58 22.71
CA PRO A 13 12.99 -3.33 21.98
C PRO A 13 13.88 -2.16 22.44
N ALA A 14 14.28 -2.12 23.72
CA ALA A 14 15.18 -1.10 24.25
C ALA A 14 16.59 -1.18 23.63
N ASP A 15 17.04 -2.39 23.27
CA ASP A 15 18.35 -2.59 22.64
C ASP A 15 18.43 -2.01 21.24
N LEU A 16 17.28 -1.78 20.57
CA LEU A 16 17.23 -1.15 19.26
C LEU A 16 17.82 0.27 19.28
N ALA A 17 17.82 0.96 20.44
CA ALA A 17 18.44 2.27 20.59
C ALA A 17 19.96 2.24 20.38
N ARG A 18 20.60 1.07 20.46
CA ARG A 18 22.04 0.87 20.18
C ARG A 18 22.36 0.86 18.69
N LEU A 19 21.34 0.63 17.84
CA LEU A 19 21.52 0.56 16.39
C LEU A 19 21.62 1.98 15.80
N PRO A 20 22.50 2.20 14.80
CA PRO A 20 22.53 3.46 14.09
C PRO A 20 21.23 3.69 13.32
N VAL A 21 20.75 4.94 13.33
CA VAL A 21 19.58 5.33 12.52
C VAL A 21 19.99 5.39 11.05
N LEU A 22 19.35 4.57 10.23
CA LEU A 22 19.47 4.65 8.78
C LEU A 22 18.50 5.71 8.24
N ARG A 23 19.04 6.76 7.64
CA ARG A 23 18.23 7.79 7.00
C ARG A 23 17.95 7.42 5.54
N LYS A 24 16.72 7.63 5.10
CA LYS A 24 16.31 7.31 3.72
C LYS A 24 17.17 8.08 2.68
N SER A 25 17.61 9.29 2.99
CA SER A 25 18.53 10.06 2.14
C SER A 25 19.90 9.40 1.94
N GLU A 26 20.34 8.57 2.89
CA GLU A 26 21.62 7.87 2.83
C GLU A 26 21.54 6.59 1.99
N LEU A 27 20.33 6.04 1.82
CA LEU A 27 20.10 4.82 1.03
C LEU A 27 20.48 4.99 -0.44
N SER A 28 20.14 6.11 -1.04
CA SER A 28 20.46 6.38 -2.46
C SER A 28 21.97 6.34 -2.72
N GLU A 29 22.77 6.92 -1.84
CA GLU A 29 24.23 6.89 -1.93
C GLU A 29 24.77 5.47 -1.73
N ALA A 30 24.29 4.77 -0.70
CA ALA A 30 24.71 3.40 -0.41
C ALA A 30 24.35 2.45 -1.57
N GLN A 31 23.17 2.61 -2.15
CA GLN A 31 22.73 1.84 -3.32
C GLN A 31 23.54 2.18 -4.57
N GLY A 32 23.98 3.42 -4.74
CA GLY A 32 24.90 3.81 -5.80
C GLY A 32 26.24 3.08 -5.71
N LYS A 33 26.75 2.87 -4.50
CA LYS A 33 28.02 2.16 -4.23
C LYS A 33 27.89 0.63 -4.34
N ARG A 34 26.72 0.07 -3.96
CA ARG A 34 26.46 -1.38 -3.97
C ARG A 34 25.04 -1.69 -4.43
N ARG A 35 24.83 -1.78 -5.73
CA ARG A 35 23.52 -2.00 -6.35
C ARG A 35 23.00 -3.42 -6.13
N PRO A 36 21.64 -3.61 -6.09
CA PRO A 36 20.63 -2.56 -6.04
C PRO A 36 20.35 -2.05 -4.62
N PHE A 37 20.60 -2.83 -3.56
CA PHE A 37 20.09 -2.59 -2.22
C PHE A 37 21.09 -1.99 -1.22
N GLY A 38 22.25 -1.53 -1.67
CA GLY A 38 23.24 -0.88 -0.77
C GLY A 38 23.87 -1.81 0.28
N GLY A 39 23.62 -3.12 0.19
CA GLY A 39 24.05 -4.09 1.20
C GLY A 39 23.10 -4.20 2.41
N TYR A 40 21.90 -3.63 2.32
CA TYR A 40 20.89 -3.67 3.39
C TYR A 40 19.93 -4.86 3.28
N THR A 41 20.22 -5.84 2.43
CA THR A 41 19.46 -7.09 2.33
C THR A 41 20.35 -8.28 2.67
N THR A 42 19.78 -9.29 3.30
CA THR A 42 20.44 -10.55 3.63
C THR A 42 20.39 -11.56 2.47
N ARG A 43 19.62 -11.27 1.43
CA ARG A 43 19.42 -12.12 0.25
C ARG A 43 19.94 -11.43 -1.00
N ARG A 44 20.26 -12.23 -2.02
CA ARG A 44 20.60 -11.72 -3.34
C ARG A 44 19.36 -11.11 -4.02
N PRO A 45 19.52 -10.15 -4.94
CA PRO A 45 18.39 -9.55 -5.65
C PRO A 45 17.50 -10.58 -6.38
N THR A 46 18.08 -11.65 -6.89
CA THR A 46 17.40 -12.75 -7.60
C THR A 46 16.56 -13.67 -6.69
N GLU A 47 16.60 -13.46 -5.40
CA GLU A 47 15.84 -14.26 -4.41
C GLU A 47 14.58 -13.50 -3.90
N PHE A 48 14.29 -12.36 -4.49
CA PHE A 48 13.06 -11.61 -4.25
C PHE A 48 12.11 -11.75 -5.44
N ASP A 49 10.81 -11.74 -5.19
CA ASP A 49 9.79 -11.87 -6.23
C ASP A 49 9.63 -10.57 -7.03
N HIS A 50 9.89 -9.43 -6.37
CA HIS A 50 9.83 -8.09 -6.97
C HIS A 50 11.01 -7.22 -6.53
N ILE A 51 11.37 -6.28 -7.39
CA ILE A 51 12.26 -5.17 -7.08
C ILE A 51 11.54 -3.91 -7.51
N PHE A 52 11.31 -3.01 -6.56
CA PHE A 52 10.62 -1.76 -6.79
C PHE A 52 11.58 -0.59 -6.81
N GLN A 53 11.13 0.51 -7.38
CA GLN A 53 11.81 1.79 -7.35
C GLN A 53 10.85 2.85 -6.81
N SER A 54 11.14 3.35 -5.62
CA SER A 54 10.46 4.52 -5.06
C SER A 54 11.19 5.82 -5.39
N PRO A 55 10.53 6.99 -5.22
CA PRO A 55 11.18 8.27 -5.47
C PRO A 55 12.48 8.43 -4.69
N GLY A 56 13.56 8.86 -5.43
CA GLY A 56 14.89 9.02 -4.85
C GLY A 56 16.01 8.93 -5.88
N PRO A 57 16.21 7.97 -6.83
CA PRO A 57 15.58 6.65 -6.83
C PRO A 57 16.11 5.74 -5.72
N ILE A 58 15.21 5.02 -5.07
CA ILE A 58 15.56 4.03 -4.04
C ILE A 58 14.95 2.68 -4.46
N TYR A 59 15.76 1.63 -4.44
CA TYR A 59 15.34 0.27 -4.78
C TYR A 59 14.97 -0.52 -3.53
N GLU A 60 13.83 -1.18 -3.58
CA GLU A 60 13.26 -1.92 -2.45
C GLU A 60 12.87 -3.33 -2.89
N PRO A 61 13.18 -4.36 -2.07
CA PRO A 61 12.76 -5.71 -2.35
C PRO A 61 11.30 -5.91 -1.97
N GLY A 62 10.61 -6.81 -2.68
CA GLY A 62 9.27 -7.25 -2.34
C GLY A 62 9.11 -8.76 -2.48
N ARG A 63 8.16 -9.31 -1.72
CA ARG A 63 7.77 -10.71 -1.80
C ARG A 63 6.27 -10.85 -1.99
N VAL A 64 5.87 -11.93 -2.66
CA VAL A 64 4.45 -12.26 -2.85
C VAL A 64 3.88 -13.12 -1.72
N ASP A 65 4.74 -13.73 -0.92
CA ASP A 65 4.33 -14.59 0.18
C ASP A 65 3.78 -13.79 1.36
N GLY A 66 2.62 -14.19 1.85
CA GLY A 66 1.99 -13.60 3.02
C GLY A 66 1.64 -12.12 2.84
N ASP A 67 1.54 -11.42 3.94
CA ASP A 67 1.31 -9.96 4.00
C ASP A 67 2.66 -9.25 4.27
N TRP A 68 3.53 -9.25 3.26
CA TRP A 68 4.90 -8.72 3.37
C TRP A 68 4.97 -7.32 3.98
N TRP A 69 4.05 -6.43 3.61
CA TRP A 69 3.99 -5.06 4.12
C TRP A 69 3.04 -4.88 5.32
N ARG A 70 2.41 -5.94 5.80
CA ARG A 70 1.53 -5.96 6.99
C ARG A 70 0.30 -5.04 6.90
N LEU A 71 -0.18 -4.76 5.69
CA LEU A 71 -1.39 -3.96 5.49
C LEU A 71 -2.68 -4.77 5.67
N GLY A 72 -2.62 -6.10 5.71
CA GLY A 72 -3.80 -6.93 5.95
C GLY A 72 -4.51 -6.59 7.26
N ARG A 73 -3.76 -6.24 8.31
CA ARG A 73 -4.34 -5.77 9.59
C ARG A 73 -5.17 -4.50 9.43
N PHE A 74 -4.70 -3.58 8.58
CA PHE A 74 -5.41 -2.35 8.25
C PHE A 74 -6.70 -2.63 7.48
N LEU A 75 -6.65 -3.49 6.45
CA LEU A 75 -7.83 -3.89 5.69
C LEU A 75 -8.84 -4.60 6.58
N HIS A 76 -8.38 -5.51 7.44
CA HIS A 76 -9.24 -6.20 8.40
C HIS A 76 -9.92 -5.21 9.37
N ALA A 77 -9.17 -4.24 9.90
CA ALA A 77 -9.72 -3.20 10.78
C ALA A 77 -10.77 -2.31 10.06
N ALA A 78 -10.63 -2.13 8.75
CA ALA A 78 -11.63 -1.45 7.92
C ALA A 78 -12.84 -2.33 7.59
N GLY A 79 -12.86 -3.60 8.03
CA GLY A 79 -13.93 -4.56 7.77
C GLY A 79 -13.88 -5.18 6.37
N VAL A 80 -12.75 -5.09 5.67
CA VAL A 80 -12.52 -5.79 4.40
C VAL A 80 -12.10 -7.22 4.68
N GLY A 81 -12.68 -8.18 3.96
CA GLY A 81 -12.39 -9.58 4.15
C GLY A 81 -12.95 -10.50 3.07
N HIS A 82 -13.13 -11.75 3.45
CA HIS A 82 -13.68 -12.76 2.56
C HIS A 82 -15.07 -12.36 2.02
N GLY A 83 -15.25 -12.46 0.71
CA GLY A 83 -16.47 -12.02 0.03
C GLY A 83 -16.42 -10.60 -0.51
N ASP A 84 -15.41 -9.81 -0.14
CA ASP A 84 -15.20 -8.50 -0.73
C ASP A 84 -14.42 -8.57 -2.05
N ILE A 85 -14.67 -7.60 -2.92
CA ILE A 85 -13.89 -7.33 -4.12
C ILE A 85 -13.33 -5.91 -4.00
N VAL A 86 -12.01 -5.80 -3.88
CA VAL A 86 -11.31 -4.52 -3.69
C VAL A 86 -10.90 -3.96 -5.04
N GLN A 87 -11.42 -2.80 -5.42
CA GLN A 87 -10.84 -2.03 -6.52
C GLN A 87 -9.58 -1.34 -6.03
N ASN A 88 -8.42 -1.84 -6.47
CA ASN A 88 -7.13 -1.28 -6.10
C ASN A 88 -6.65 -0.26 -7.14
N CYS A 89 -6.72 1.01 -6.78
CA CYS A 89 -6.36 2.16 -7.62
C CYS A 89 -4.93 2.68 -7.36
N PHE A 90 -4.13 1.98 -6.56
CA PHE A 90 -2.71 2.31 -6.43
C PHE A 90 -1.92 1.85 -7.67
N GLY A 91 -0.87 2.59 -8.00
CA GLY A 91 -0.01 2.29 -9.14
C GLY A 91 0.73 0.96 -9.00
N TYR A 92 0.78 0.21 -10.10
CA TYR A 92 1.53 -1.06 -10.22
C TYR A 92 2.86 -0.87 -10.97
N HIS A 93 3.19 0.37 -11.36
CA HIS A 93 4.39 0.70 -12.13
C HIS A 93 5.52 1.12 -11.21
N LEU A 94 6.62 0.39 -11.22
CA LEU A 94 7.86 0.61 -10.48
C LEU A 94 7.69 0.67 -8.96
N THR A 95 6.72 1.41 -8.44
CA THR A 95 6.48 1.58 -7.00
C THR A 95 5.71 0.41 -6.41
N PRO A 96 5.88 0.09 -5.12
CA PRO A 96 5.25 -1.10 -4.52
C PRO A 96 3.77 -0.91 -4.15
N ALA A 97 3.21 0.31 -4.20
CA ALA A 97 1.91 0.62 -3.58
C ALA A 97 0.77 -0.30 -4.06
N GLY A 98 0.65 -0.56 -5.37
CA GLY A 98 -0.36 -1.49 -5.91
C GLY A 98 -0.19 -2.90 -5.33
N MET A 99 1.03 -3.43 -5.33
CA MET A 99 1.33 -4.75 -4.79
C MET A 99 1.15 -4.82 -3.26
N MET A 100 1.41 -3.74 -2.53
CA MET A 100 1.18 -3.65 -1.09
C MET A 100 -0.28 -3.87 -0.73
N PHE A 101 -1.19 -3.14 -1.39
CA PHE A 101 -2.63 -3.27 -1.13
C PHE A 101 -3.22 -4.56 -1.71
N GLU A 102 -2.69 -5.06 -2.83
CA GLU A 102 -3.07 -6.37 -3.35
C GLU A 102 -2.68 -7.50 -2.38
N SER A 103 -1.44 -7.51 -1.88
CA SER A 103 -0.97 -8.45 -0.86
C SER A 103 -1.88 -8.43 0.38
N ALA A 104 -2.25 -7.24 0.84
CA ALA A 104 -3.13 -7.05 1.97
C ALA A 104 -4.56 -7.60 1.74
N ALA A 105 -5.14 -7.31 0.58
CA ALA A 105 -6.47 -7.81 0.22
C ALA A 105 -6.48 -9.36 0.15
N ARG A 106 -5.46 -9.94 -0.46
CA ARG A 106 -5.28 -11.40 -0.50
C ARG A 106 -5.13 -11.99 0.90
N ALA A 107 -4.37 -11.34 1.79
CA ALA A 107 -4.14 -11.82 3.16
C ALA A 107 -5.44 -11.86 3.99
N VAL A 108 -6.43 -11.02 3.70
CA VAL A 108 -7.74 -11.04 4.35
C VAL A 108 -8.80 -11.83 3.55
N GLY A 109 -8.42 -12.47 2.45
CA GLY A 109 -9.29 -13.32 1.64
C GLY A 109 -10.22 -12.57 0.68
N ALA A 110 -9.95 -11.30 0.40
CA ALA A 110 -10.67 -10.51 -0.60
C ALA A 110 -10.10 -10.72 -2.02
N ALA A 111 -10.97 -10.64 -3.02
CA ALA A 111 -10.56 -10.56 -4.42
C ALA A 111 -10.11 -9.14 -4.78
N VAL A 112 -9.28 -9.00 -5.82
CA VAL A 112 -8.74 -7.70 -6.25
C VAL A 112 -9.05 -7.44 -7.71
N LEU A 113 -9.64 -6.27 -7.99
CA LEU A 113 -9.60 -5.64 -9.30
C LEU A 113 -8.35 -4.73 -9.35
N PRO A 114 -7.27 -5.11 -10.07
CA PRO A 114 -6.03 -4.36 -10.11
C PRO A 114 -6.14 -3.19 -11.09
N ALA A 115 -6.95 -2.18 -10.73
CA ALA A 115 -7.33 -1.08 -11.59
C ALA A 115 -6.17 -0.10 -11.88
N GLY A 116 -5.28 0.09 -10.90
CA GLY A 116 -4.15 1.01 -11.04
C GLY A 116 -4.59 2.47 -11.13
N THR A 117 -3.78 3.29 -11.78
CA THR A 117 -4.02 4.73 -11.94
C THR A 117 -4.54 5.07 -13.35
N GLY A 118 -5.33 6.15 -13.48
CA GLY A 118 -5.87 6.61 -14.75
C GLY A 118 -7.05 5.76 -15.26
N GLN A 119 -7.44 5.98 -16.51
CA GLN A 119 -8.57 5.27 -17.16
C GLN A 119 -9.88 5.31 -16.35
N THR A 120 -10.19 6.45 -15.73
CA THR A 120 -11.24 6.60 -14.71
C THR A 120 -12.61 6.06 -15.16
N GLU A 121 -13.05 6.36 -16.39
CA GLU A 121 -14.31 5.85 -16.93
C GLU A 121 -14.31 4.32 -17.04
N LEU A 122 -13.23 3.75 -17.57
CA LEU A 122 -13.10 2.29 -17.69
C LEU A 122 -13.13 1.63 -16.29
N GLN A 123 -12.47 2.22 -15.32
CA GLN A 123 -12.48 1.74 -13.93
C GLN A 123 -13.87 1.76 -13.32
N VAL A 124 -14.65 2.84 -13.52
CA VAL A 124 -16.02 2.95 -13.03
C VAL A 124 -16.92 1.86 -13.62
N ARG A 125 -16.85 1.67 -14.95
CA ARG A 125 -17.64 0.63 -15.63
C ARG A 125 -17.27 -0.77 -15.15
N ALA A 126 -15.97 -1.08 -15.10
CA ALA A 126 -15.50 -2.38 -14.61
C ALA A 126 -15.90 -2.63 -13.14
N ALA A 127 -15.80 -1.62 -12.29
CA ALA A 127 -16.19 -1.72 -10.89
C ALA A 127 -17.68 -2.04 -10.71
N ALA A 128 -18.53 -1.41 -11.52
CA ALA A 128 -19.97 -1.67 -11.52
C ALA A 128 -20.29 -3.09 -12.05
N ASP A 129 -19.71 -3.47 -13.19
CA ASP A 129 -19.94 -4.76 -13.83
C ASP A 129 -19.49 -5.94 -12.94
N ILE A 130 -18.36 -5.76 -12.23
CA ILE A 130 -17.79 -6.77 -11.33
C ILE A 130 -18.49 -6.77 -9.97
N GLY A 131 -19.11 -5.65 -9.57
CA GLY A 131 -19.71 -5.48 -8.26
C GLY A 131 -18.68 -5.31 -7.14
N THR A 132 -17.70 -4.42 -7.34
CA THR A 132 -16.69 -4.12 -6.31
C THR A 132 -17.33 -3.54 -5.06
N THR A 133 -16.91 -4.02 -3.88
CA THR A 133 -17.48 -3.66 -2.58
C THR A 133 -16.61 -2.72 -1.77
N ALA A 134 -15.31 -2.69 -2.07
CA ALA A 134 -14.32 -1.88 -1.37
C ALA A 134 -13.37 -1.16 -2.33
N TYR A 135 -12.91 0.00 -1.90
CA TYR A 135 -11.92 0.82 -2.61
C TYR A 135 -10.58 0.81 -1.88
N ALA A 136 -9.48 0.74 -2.61
CA ALA A 136 -8.13 0.99 -2.13
C ALA A 136 -7.43 2.02 -3.04
N GLY A 137 -6.93 3.13 -2.49
CA GLY A 137 -6.30 4.18 -3.27
C GLY A 137 -6.01 5.44 -2.47
N THR A 138 -5.70 6.55 -3.15
CA THR A 138 -5.59 7.84 -2.47
C THR A 138 -6.97 8.42 -2.16
N PRO A 139 -7.09 9.23 -1.07
CA PRO A 139 -8.39 9.80 -0.72
C PRO A 139 -9.04 10.61 -1.83
N ASP A 140 -8.29 11.47 -2.48
CA ASP A 140 -8.75 12.35 -3.56
C ASP A 140 -9.17 11.57 -4.81
N TYR A 141 -8.50 10.48 -5.15
CA TYR A 141 -8.86 9.69 -6.32
C TYR A 141 -10.17 8.91 -6.12
N LEU A 142 -10.52 8.54 -4.90
CA LEU A 142 -11.86 8.01 -4.60
C LEU A 142 -12.96 9.02 -5.01
N LYS A 143 -12.76 10.30 -4.68
CA LYS A 143 -13.70 11.34 -5.09
C LYS A 143 -13.83 11.41 -6.62
N ILE A 144 -12.71 11.35 -7.34
CA ILE A 144 -12.70 11.38 -8.82
C ILE A 144 -13.47 10.17 -9.39
N ILE A 145 -13.33 8.99 -8.82
CA ILE A 145 -14.07 7.78 -9.21
C ILE A 145 -15.57 7.97 -8.96
N LEU A 146 -15.96 8.51 -7.79
CA LEU A 146 -17.36 8.74 -7.46
C LEU A 146 -18.01 9.81 -8.33
N ASP A 147 -17.31 10.92 -8.55
CA ASP A 147 -17.80 12.00 -9.44
C ASP A 147 -18.00 11.47 -10.87
N LYS A 148 -17.09 10.63 -11.35
CA LYS A 148 -17.21 10.02 -12.69
C LYS A 148 -18.38 9.02 -12.74
N ALA A 149 -18.61 8.28 -11.68
CA ALA A 149 -19.77 7.37 -11.58
C ALA A 149 -21.10 8.16 -11.65
N ASP A 150 -21.18 9.28 -10.94
CA ASP A 150 -22.35 10.18 -10.96
C ASP A 150 -22.56 10.75 -12.40
N GLU A 151 -21.48 11.22 -13.05
CA GLU A 151 -21.53 11.72 -14.44
C GLU A 151 -22.07 10.68 -15.43
N LEU A 152 -21.68 9.43 -15.24
CA LEU A 152 -22.09 8.31 -16.10
C LEU A 152 -23.44 7.70 -15.72
N GLY A 153 -24.05 8.12 -14.59
CA GLY A 153 -25.26 7.51 -14.06
C GLY A 153 -25.05 6.07 -13.57
N VAL A 154 -23.82 5.71 -13.17
CA VAL A 154 -23.43 4.38 -12.73
C VAL A 154 -23.39 4.32 -11.22
N GLN A 155 -24.01 3.30 -10.63
CA GLN A 155 -23.92 3.05 -9.19
C GLN A 155 -22.76 2.10 -8.88
N LEU A 156 -21.91 2.51 -7.93
CA LEU A 156 -20.82 1.69 -7.39
C LEU A 156 -21.22 1.06 -6.06
N GLY A 157 -20.81 -0.19 -5.86
CA GLY A 157 -21.14 -0.97 -4.66
C GLY A 157 -20.24 -0.71 -3.45
N PHE A 158 -19.43 0.35 -3.44
CA PHE A 158 -18.50 0.61 -2.34
C PHE A 158 -19.24 0.86 -1.02
N THR A 159 -18.94 0.07 -0.02
CA THR A 159 -19.35 0.28 1.37
C THR A 159 -18.16 0.62 2.27
N ARG A 160 -16.93 0.37 1.80
CA ARG A 160 -15.67 0.57 2.53
C ARG A 160 -14.62 1.19 1.63
N ALA A 161 -13.77 2.03 2.23
CA ALA A 161 -12.58 2.55 1.57
C ALA A 161 -11.38 2.50 2.50
N VAL A 162 -10.26 1.97 1.99
CA VAL A 162 -8.96 1.96 2.64
C VAL A 162 -8.04 2.90 1.88
N VAL A 163 -7.67 4.00 2.50
CA VAL A 163 -6.96 5.08 1.83
C VAL A 163 -5.58 5.35 2.44
N GLY A 164 -4.64 5.76 1.58
CA GLY A 164 -3.28 6.10 1.98
C GLY A 164 -2.58 6.92 0.91
N GLY A 165 -1.32 7.29 1.14
CA GLY A 165 -0.53 8.07 0.17
C GLY A 165 -0.96 9.53 -0.03
N GLY A 166 -1.99 9.98 0.68
CA GLY A 166 -2.52 11.34 0.68
C GLY A 166 -3.27 11.64 1.96
N ALA A 167 -3.57 12.91 2.23
CA ALA A 167 -4.30 13.31 3.42
C ALA A 167 -5.82 13.11 3.21
N LEU A 168 -6.45 12.42 4.15
CA LEU A 168 -7.92 12.34 4.22
C LEU A 168 -8.44 13.54 5.01
N PHE A 169 -8.70 14.63 4.30
CA PHE A 169 -9.26 15.85 4.91
C PHE A 169 -10.67 15.61 5.48
N PRO A 170 -11.07 16.37 6.53
CA PRO A 170 -12.39 16.20 7.14
C PRO A 170 -13.55 16.31 6.14
N SER A 171 -13.46 17.19 5.16
CA SER A 171 -14.47 17.36 4.12
C SER A 171 -14.63 16.11 3.23
N LEU A 172 -13.53 15.44 2.85
CA LEU A 172 -13.58 14.19 2.10
C LEU A 172 -14.13 13.06 2.96
N ARG A 173 -13.70 12.97 4.23
CA ARG A 173 -14.24 11.98 5.17
C ARG A 173 -15.76 12.10 5.31
N GLN A 174 -16.27 13.33 5.46
CA GLN A 174 -17.72 13.57 5.55
C GLN A 174 -18.43 13.19 4.25
N LEU A 175 -17.88 13.59 3.10
CA LEU A 175 -18.46 13.25 1.79
C LEU A 175 -18.60 11.73 1.61
N TYR A 176 -17.61 10.95 2.01
CA TYR A 176 -17.66 9.48 1.90
C TYR A 176 -18.66 8.90 2.90
N ALA A 177 -18.71 9.42 4.13
CA ALA A 177 -19.69 9.00 5.12
C ALA A 177 -21.14 9.27 4.66
N ASP A 178 -21.40 10.42 4.04
CA ASP A 178 -22.73 10.79 3.49
C ASP A 178 -23.14 9.85 2.34
N ARG A 179 -22.16 9.26 1.64
CA ARG A 179 -22.40 8.23 0.62
C ARG A 179 -22.44 6.79 1.16
N GLY A 180 -22.40 6.63 2.49
CA GLY A 180 -22.42 5.31 3.14
C GLY A 180 -21.11 4.54 3.03
N ILE A 181 -19.98 5.20 2.71
CA ILE A 181 -18.67 4.58 2.57
C ILE A 181 -17.86 4.78 3.85
N ALA A 182 -17.69 3.72 4.64
CA ALA A 182 -16.82 3.72 5.80
C ALA A 182 -15.35 3.81 5.35
N THR A 183 -14.66 4.91 5.71
CA THR A 183 -13.32 5.20 5.23
C THR A 183 -12.31 5.18 6.36
N LEU A 184 -11.27 4.33 6.22
CA LEU A 184 -10.14 4.26 7.14
C LEU A 184 -8.85 4.66 6.40
N GLN A 185 -7.96 5.39 7.08
CA GLN A 185 -6.70 5.86 6.52
C GLN A 185 -5.52 5.17 7.17
N CYS A 186 -4.47 4.85 6.39
CA CYS A 186 -3.21 4.37 6.92
C CYS A 186 -2.05 5.34 6.69
N TYR A 187 -1.03 5.17 7.50
CA TYR A 187 0.33 5.67 7.27
C TYR A 187 1.26 4.49 7.00
N ALA A 188 1.82 4.45 5.80
CA ALA A 188 2.69 3.37 5.34
C ALA A 188 3.84 3.93 4.49
N THR A 189 4.95 3.20 4.44
CA THR A 189 6.07 3.47 3.54
C THR A 189 6.47 2.20 2.79
N ALA A 190 7.14 2.37 1.65
CA ALA A 190 7.64 1.25 0.86
C ALA A 190 8.65 0.38 1.66
N ASP A 191 9.48 1.04 2.49
CA ASP A 191 10.52 0.39 3.26
C ASP A 191 9.99 -0.40 4.46
N LEU A 192 8.99 0.16 5.16
CA LEU A 192 8.50 -0.37 6.43
C LEU A 192 7.13 -1.07 6.30
N GLY A 193 6.42 -0.85 5.19
CA GLY A 193 5.03 -1.27 5.08
C GLY A 193 4.11 -0.43 5.96
N ASN A 194 3.09 -1.05 6.54
CA ASN A 194 2.14 -0.37 7.41
C ASN A 194 2.76 0.03 8.75
N ILE A 195 2.61 1.31 9.10
CA ILE A 195 3.11 1.89 10.36
C ILE A 195 1.95 2.14 11.33
N ALA A 196 0.85 2.74 10.84
CA ALA A 196 -0.31 3.09 11.65
C ALA A 196 -1.60 3.18 10.80
N TYR A 197 -2.76 3.11 11.44
CA TYR A 197 -4.08 3.34 10.87
C TYR A 197 -5.08 3.75 11.95
#